data_a2b53bcdeea45f1ed01738dc764579e4
#
_entry.id   a2b53bcdeea45f1ed01738dc764579e4
#
_cell.length_a   1.000
_cell.length_b   1.000
_cell.length_c   1.000
_cell.angle_alpha   90.00
_cell.angle_beta   90.00
_cell.angle_gamma   90.00
#
_symmetry.space_group_name_H-M   'P 1'
#
loop_
_entity.id
_entity.type
_entity.pdbx_description
1 polymer ?
#
loop_
_entity_poly.entity_id
_entity_poly.type
_entity_poly.pdbx_seq_one_letter_code
_entity_poly.pdbx_strand_id
1 'polypeptide(L)'
;KSPEGKTQVELAQLEYLLPRLIGKGIMLSRLGGGIGTSGPGEQKLELDRRRIRGRITRLRADLEKMRSQRHLIRKKRIAQKLPLIALVGYTNAGKTTLLNTLVNEHQLADNQLFTTLDPLSRTLVLPECQKVIISDTVGFLHNLPHHLIEAFKSTLEDVKDADLLLHVLDISSTLRYEYHQAVEAVLKELACADKPLITVLNKADKLEEQNWIEKYKLDFPDSVAISALKKENIEKLLSRISQKIPKTIHKISISVPLDKMSLVDLIYR
;
A
#
# COMPACT_ATOMS: atom_id res chain seq x y z
N LYS A 1 7.58 3.77 7.07
CA LYS A 1 7.13 5.08 6.53
C LYS A 1 7.76 5.24 5.15
N SER A 2 6.94 5.24 4.09
CA SER A 2 7.43 5.43 2.72
C SER A 2 8.12 6.80 2.56
N PRO A 3 9.11 6.93 1.66
CA PRO A 3 9.74 8.21 1.37
C PRO A 3 8.71 9.28 0.98
N GLU A 4 7.72 8.89 0.17
CA GLU A 4 6.63 9.76 -0.25
C GLU A 4 5.76 10.22 0.92
N GLY A 5 5.33 9.32 1.80
CA GLY A 5 4.56 9.69 2.99
C GLY A 5 5.33 10.64 3.92
N LYS A 6 6.66 10.52 4.02
CA LYS A 6 7.50 11.49 4.76
C LYS A 6 7.48 12.87 4.09
N THR A 7 7.66 12.90 2.76
CA THR A 7 7.65 14.13 1.96
C THR A 7 6.30 14.85 2.04
N GLN A 8 5.19 14.10 2.00
CA GLN A 8 3.84 14.65 2.13
C GLN A 8 3.56 15.23 3.52
N VAL A 9 3.96 14.52 4.58
CA VAL A 9 3.83 15.02 5.96
C VAL A 9 4.65 16.29 6.17
N GLU A 10 5.90 16.31 5.68
CA GLU A 10 6.75 17.50 5.75
C GLU A 10 6.14 18.66 4.99
N LEU A 11 5.60 18.43 3.79
CA LEU A 11 4.90 19.44 2.99
C LEU A 11 3.73 20.03 3.75
N ALA A 12 2.84 19.17 4.28
CA ALA A 12 1.66 19.62 5.05
C ALA A 12 2.05 20.43 6.29
N GLN A 13 3.12 20.03 7.00
CA GLN A 13 3.63 20.78 8.14
C GLN A 13 4.15 22.18 7.75
N LEU A 14 4.88 22.29 6.65
CA LEU A 14 5.42 23.57 6.17
C LEU A 14 4.32 24.49 5.65
N GLU A 15 3.33 23.94 4.93
CA GLU A 15 2.16 24.68 4.47
C GLU A 15 1.31 25.23 5.64
N TYR A 16 1.20 24.44 6.72
CA TYR A 16 0.53 24.87 7.95
C TYR A 16 1.32 25.95 8.72
N LEU A 17 2.65 25.90 8.72
CA LEU A 17 3.52 26.84 9.41
C LEU A 17 3.63 28.17 8.68
N LEU A 18 3.61 28.17 7.35
CA LEU A 18 3.84 29.37 6.53
C LEU A 18 2.87 30.53 6.83
N PRO A 19 1.52 30.34 6.93
CA PRO A 19 0.59 31.41 7.31
C PRO A 19 0.81 31.95 8.73
N ARG A 20 1.21 31.07 9.66
CA ARG A 20 1.44 31.45 11.07
C ARG A 20 2.68 32.33 11.26
N LEU A 21 3.69 32.16 10.42
CA LEU A 21 4.84 33.05 10.36
C LEU A 21 4.45 34.45 9.83
N ILE A 22 3.42 34.51 8.97
CA ILE A 22 2.88 35.81 8.49
C ILE A 22 2.23 36.57 9.63
N GLY A 23 1.43 35.93 10.47
CA GLY A 23 0.75 36.59 11.63
C GLY A 23 1.72 37.08 12.70
N LYS A 24 2.83 36.36 12.95
CA LYS A 24 3.85 36.83 13.92
C LYS A 24 4.67 37.99 13.45
N GLY A 25 4.85 38.22 12.14
CA GLY A 25 5.53 39.39 11.58
C GLY A 25 4.79 40.70 11.86
N ILE A 26 3.46 40.70 11.77
CA ILE A 26 2.61 41.86 12.05
C ILE A 26 2.63 42.24 13.54
N MET A 27 2.79 41.27 14.45
CA MET A 27 2.96 41.53 15.87
C MET A 27 4.32 42.14 16.22
N LEU A 28 5.39 41.69 15.55
CA LEU A 28 6.76 42.19 15.76
C LEU A 28 6.99 43.57 15.14
N SER A 29 6.31 43.90 14.05
CA SER A 29 6.37 45.25 13.44
C SER A 29 5.67 46.33 14.27
N ARG A 30 4.72 45.97 15.15
CA ARG A 30 4.09 46.88 16.08
C ARG A 30 4.94 47.29 17.28
N LEU A 31 6.04 46.56 17.54
CA LEU A 31 6.97 46.79 18.67
C LEU A 31 8.21 47.62 18.30
N GLY A 32 8.47 47.86 17.01
CA GLY A 32 9.61 48.63 16.53
C GLY A 32 9.14 49.90 15.80
N GLY A 33 9.04 51.03 16.51
CA GLY A 33 8.59 52.30 15.95
C GLY A 33 9.60 52.87 14.95
N GLY A 34 9.09 53.27 13.79
CA GLY A 34 9.83 54.02 12.77
C GLY A 34 9.31 53.70 11.38
N ILE A 35 8.70 54.74 10.73
CA ILE A 35 8.21 54.63 9.35
C ILE A 35 9.44 54.44 8.42
N GLY A 36 9.57 53.24 7.79
CA GLY A 36 10.45 53.06 6.64
C GLY A 36 11.70 52.20 6.82
N THR A 37 11.99 51.62 7.99
CA THR A 37 13.14 50.72 8.17
C THR A 37 12.70 49.34 8.63
N SER A 38 12.93 48.32 7.78
CA SER A 38 12.75 46.91 8.17
C SER A 38 13.70 46.58 9.31
N GLY A 39 13.19 46.31 10.50
CA GLY A 39 14.01 45.91 11.65
C GLY A 39 14.69 44.54 11.41
N PRO A 40 15.80 44.22 12.13
CA PRO A 40 16.54 42.99 11.94
C PRO A 40 15.66 41.72 12.17
N GLY A 41 14.57 41.84 12.93
CA GLY A 41 13.57 40.78 13.12
C GLY A 41 12.72 40.52 11.88
N GLU A 42 12.35 41.56 11.11
CA GLU A 42 11.59 41.43 9.86
C GLU A 42 12.42 40.79 8.75
N GLN A 43 13.72 41.17 8.63
CA GLN A 43 14.62 40.55 7.66
C GLN A 43 14.83 39.07 7.93
N LYS A 44 14.97 38.65 9.18
CA LYS A 44 15.10 37.25 9.56
C LYS A 44 13.83 36.46 9.24
N LEU A 45 12.68 37.03 9.51
CA LEU A 45 11.37 36.42 9.25
C LEU A 45 11.11 36.25 7.73
N GLU A 46 11.53 37.22 6.92
CA GLU A 46 11.42 37.15 5.46
C GLU A 46 12.38 36.09 4.88
N LEU A 47 13.60 35.97 5.42
CA LEU A 47 14.54 34.92 5.05
C LEU A 47 13.97 33.53 5.38
N ASP A 48 13.36 33.36 6.55
CA ASP A 48 12.76 32.07 6.95
C ASP A 48 11.54 31.73 6.07
N ARG A 49 10.71 32.70 5.73
CA ARG A 49 9.61 32.53 4.75
C ARG A 49 10.15 32.10 3.39
N ARG A 50 11.20 32.72 2.89
CA ARG A 50 11.81 32.40 1.61
C ARG A 50 12.37 30.98 1.60
N ARG A 51 13.02 30.56 2.70
CA ARG A 51 13.50 29.19 2.89
C ARG A 51 12.35 28.18 2.90
N ILE A 52 11.28 28.45 3.64
CA ILE A 52 10.12 27.56 3.73
C ILE A 52 9.42 27.45 2.36
N ARG A 53 9.19 28.57 1.65
CA ARG A 53 8.64 28.54 0.29
C ARG A 53 9.50 27.73 -0.67
N GLY A 54 10.82 27.95 -0.64
CA GLY A 54 11.76 27.17 -1.43
C GLY A 54 11.72 25.67 -1.11
N ARG A 55 11.56 25.31 0.17
CA ARG A 55 11.41 23.91 0.59
C ARG A 55 10.10 23.30 0.11
N ILE A 56 8.97 24.02 0.24
CA ILE A 56 7.66 23.62 -0.27
C ILE A 56 7.73 23.36 -1.79
N THR A 57 8.35 24.26 -2.56
CA THR A 57 8.48 24.08 -4.01
C THR A 57 9.28 22.82 -4.36
N ARG A 58 10.38 22.55 -3.65
CA ARG A 58 11.17 21.33 -3.85
C ARG A 58 10.39 20.07 -3.50
N LEU A 59 9.71 20.04 -2.35
CA LEU A 59 8.91 18.89 -1.93
C LEU A 59 7.77 18.59 -2.92
N ARG A 60 7.11 19.62 -3.47
CA ARG A 60 6.10 19.46 -4.52
C ARG A 60 6.69 18.87 -5.79
N ALA A 61 7.85 19.33 -6.22
CA ALA A 61 8.56 18.78 -7.38
C ALA A 61 8.98 17.31 -7.17
N ASP A 62 9.45 16.97 -5.98
CA ASP A 62 9.82 15.59 -5.63
C ASP A 62 8.58 14.67 -5.64
N LEU A 63 7.45 15.12 -5.09
CA LEU A 63 6.18 14.38 -5.15
C LEU A 63 5.70 14.16 -6.59
N GLU A 64 5.83 15.15 -7.45
CA GLU A 64 5.44 15.03 -8.86
C GLU A 64 6.33 14.03 -9.61
N LYS A 65 7.64 14.02 -9.34
CA LYS A 65 8.55 12.99 -9.88
C LYS A 65 8.13 11.59 -9.41
N MET A 66 7.81 11.41 -8.13
CA MET A 66 7.35 10.12 -7.58
C MET A 66 6.03 9.66 -8.23
N ARG A 67 5.09 10.59 -8.47
CA ARG A 67 3.84 10.31 -9.20
C ARG A 67 4.10 9.86 -10.64
N SER A 68 4.95 10.58 -11.35
CA SER A 68 5.32 10.25 -12.73
C SER A 68 5.98 8.87 -12.83
N GLN A 69 6.88 8.55 -11.90
CA GLN A 69 7.51 7.22 -11.83
C GLN A 69 6.47 6.12 -11.60
N ARG A 70 5.53 6.31 -10.64
CA ARG A 70 4.45 5.34 -10.42
C ARG A 70 3.58 5.14 -11.66
N HIS A 71 3.23 6.21 -12.35
CA HIS A 71 2.46 6.10 -13.59
C HIS A 71 3.17 5.24 -14.65
N LEU A 72 4.48 5.38 -14.78
CA LEU A 72 5.28 4.53 -15.69
C LEU A 72 5.30 3.06 -15.24
N ILE A 73 5.42 2.81 -13.94
CA ILE A 73 5.37 1.47 -13.35
C ILE A 73 4.00 0.83 -13.62
N ARG A 74 2.93 1.58 -13.35
CA ARG A 74 1.55 1.14 -13.63
C ARG A 74 1.35 0.77 -15.11
N LYS A 75 1.83 1.60 -16.04
CA LYS A 75 1.77 1.30 -17.49
C LYS A 75 2.49 0.00 -17.83
N LYS A 76 3.69 -0.22 -17.29
CA LYS A 76 4.46 -1.47 -17.51
C LYS A 76 3.72 -2.68 -16.94
N ARG A 77 3.15 -2.59 -15.73
CA ARG A 77 2.36 -3.65 -15.10
C ARG A 77 1.17 -4.06 -15.96
N ILE A 78 0.39 -3.07 -16.43
CA ILE A 78 -0.77 -3.30 -17.30
C ILE A 78 -0.33 -3.96 -18.61
N ALA A 79 0.75 -3.48 -19.24
CA ALA A 79 1.29 -4.06 -20.46
C ALA A 79 1.71 -5.52 -20.29
N GLN A 80 2.22 -5.88 -19.10
CA GLN A 80 2.61 -7.25 -18.76
C GLN A 80 1.46 -8.10 -18.22
N LYS A 81 0.26 -7.55 -18.10
CA LYS A 81 -0.94 -8.21 -17.54
C LYS A 81 -0.67 -8.83 -16.16
N LEU A 82 0.17 -8.19 -15.33
CA LEU A 82 0.47 -8.65 -13.98
C LEU A 82 -0.62 -8.16 -13.02
N PRO A 83 -1.39 -9.07 -12.37
CA PRO A 83 -2.39 -8.70 -11.39
C PRO A 83 -1.77 -8.03 -10.15
N LEU A 84 -2.48 -7.06 -9.58
CA LEU A 84 -2.11 -6.37 -8.35
C LEU A 84 -2.99 -6.83 -7.20
N ILE A 85 -2.35 -7.21 -6.12
CA ILE A 85 -2.98 -7.51 -4.83
C ILE A 85 -2.64 -6.39 -3.87
N ALA A 86 -3.62 -5.74 -3.24
CA ALA A 86 -3.37 -4.75 -2.21
C ALA A 86 -3.74 -5.30 -0.82
N LEU A 87 -2.80 -5.17 0.13
CA LEU A 87 -3.06 -5.48 1.53
C LEU A 87 -3.76 -4.29 2.17
N VAL A 88 -4.96 -4.48 2.68
CA VAL A 88 -5.72 -3.48 3.43
C VAL A 88 -5.98 -3.97 4.84
N GLY A 89 -6.17 -3.07 5.78
CA GLY A 89 -6.46 -3.45 7.16
C GLY A 89 -6.00 -2.41 8.16
N TYR A 90 -6.45 -2.56 9.39
CA TYR A 90 -6.13 -1.64 10.47
C TYR A 90 -4.64 -1.64 10.80
N THR A 91 -4.16 -0.58 11.49
CA THR A 91 -2.78 -0.54 11.98
C THR A 91 -2.51 -1.73 12.92
N ASN A 92 -1.29 -2.28 12.84
CA ASN A 92 -0.87 -3.44 13.64
C ASN A 92 -1.64 -4.75 13.38
N ALA A 93 -2.45 -4.85 12.32
CA ALA A 93 -3.10 -6.11 11.92
C ALA A 93 -2.10 -7.17 11.39
N GLY A 94 -0.87 -6.76 11.07
CA GLY A 94 0.20 -7.66 10.61
C GLY A 94 0.39 -7.68 9.09
N LYS A 95 -0.02 -6.63 8.36
CA LYS A 95 0.12 -6.52 6.89
C LYS A 95 1.56 -6.68 6.42
N THR A 96 2.47 -5.91 6.98
CA THR A 96 3.90 -5.95 6.62
C THR A 96 4.54 -7.30 6.99
N THR A 97 4.12 -7.90 8.11
CA THR A 97 4.57 -9.25 8.49
C THR A 97 4.11 -10.27 7.47
N LEU A 98 2.84 -10.22 7.06
CA LEU A 98 2.27 -11.08 6.04
C LEU A 98 3.00 -10.91 4.70
N LEU A 99 3.22 -9.66 4.26
CA LEU A 99 3.97 -9.38 3.04
C LEU A 99 5.36 -10.04 3.08
N ASN A 100 6.10 -9.83 4.16
CA ASN A 100 7.45 -10.41 4.31
C ASN A 100 7.43 -11.94 4.31
N THR A 101 6.44 -12.55 4.95
CA THR A 101 6.28 -14.01 4.97
C THR A 101 6.01 -14.55 3.57
N LEU A 102 5.07 -13.94 2.84
CA LEU A 102 4.72 -14.36 1.47
C LEU A 102 5.91 -14.21 0.52
N VAL A 103 6.67 -13.13 0.62
CA VAL A 103 7.79 -12.85 -0.28
C VAL A 103 9.00 -13.74 0.04
N ASN A 104 9.36 -13.91 1.30
CA ASN A 104 10.54 -14.69 1.70
C ASN A 104 10.40 -16.18 1.40
N GLU A 105 9.17 -16.71 1.42
CA GLU A 105 8.93 -18.14 1.17
C GLU A 105 8.74 -18.49 -0.32
N HIS A 106 8.26 -17.53 -1.11
CA HIS A 106 7.82 -17.76 -2.49
C HIS A 106 8.53 -16.85 -3.51
N GLN A 107 9.66 -16.25 -3.13
CA GLN A 107 10.52 -15.55 -4.06
C GLN A 107 11.40 -16.55 -4.79
N LEU A 108 11.07 -16.85 -6.06
CA LEU A 108 12.06 -17.46 -6.94
C LEU A 108 13.22 -16.46 -7.08
N ALA A 109 14.45 -16.95 -6.88
CA ALA A 109 15.70 -16.23 -7.07
C ALA A 109 15.90 -15.90 -8.55
N ASP A 110 15.04 -15.09 -9.11
CA ASP A 110 15.19 -14.56 -10.46
C ASP A 110 15.88 -13.21 -10.36
N ASN A 111 17.18 -13.21 -10.63
CA ASN A 111 18.08 -12.05 -10.61
C ASN A 111 17.77 -11.03 -11.73
N GLN A 112 16.57 -10.98 -12.30
CA GLN A 112 16.30 -10.12 -13.45
C GLN A 112 15.03 -9.28 -13.32
N LEU A 113 15.24 -7.99 -13.29
CA LEU A 113 14.49 -6.85 -13.81
C LEU A 113 13.40 -6.18 -12.96
N PHE A 114 12.92 -6.69 -11.84
CA PHE A 114 11.93 -5.96 -11.04
C PHE A 114 12.18 -6.01 -9.52
N THR A 115 13.42 -6.04 -9.10
CA THR A 115 13.78 -5.77 -7.71
C THR A 115 13.56 -4.28 -7.43
N THR A 116 12.44 -3.96 -6.78
CA THR A 116 12.18 -2.68 -6.12
C THR A 116 11.83 -1.51 -7.05
N LEU A 117 10.67 -1.56 -7.68
CA LEU A 117 10.07 -0.38 -8.34
C LEU A 117 9.33 0.52 -7.35
N ASP A 118 8.84 -0.04 -6.24
CA ASP A 118 8.30 0.69 -5.07
C ASP A 118 8.73 -0.09 -3.81
N PRO A 119 9.23 0.57 -2.75
CA PRO A 119 9.64 -0.10 -1.53
C PRO A 119 8.51 -0.86 -0.82
N LEU A 120 7.26 -0.66 -1.21
CA LEU A 120 6.07 -1.30 -0.64
C LEU A 120 5.49 -2.42 -1.51
N SER A 121 5.94 -2.56 -2.77
CA SER A 121 5.42 -3.58 -3.70
C SER A 121 6.45 -4.69 -3.92
N ARG A 122 6.01 -5.94 -4.02
CA ARG A 122 6.85 -7.13 -4.25
C ARG A 122 6.19 -8.05 -5.26
N THR A 123 7.00 -8.77 -6.02
CA THR A 123 6.52 -9.84 -6.89
C THR A 123 6.37 -11.13 -6.08
N LEU A 124 5.24 -11.78 -6.24
CA LEU A 124 4.91 -13.06 -5.64
C LEU A 124 4.59 -14.06 -6.75
N VAL A 125 5.02 -15.30 -6.60
CA VAL A 125 4.67 -16.40 -7.50
C VAL A 125 3.65 -17.28 -6.79
N LEU A 126 2.48 -17.43 -7.38
CA LEU A 126 1.42 -18.29 -6.88
C LEU A 126 1.67 -19.75 -7.21
N PRO A 127 1.00 -20.72 -6.54
CA PRO A 127 1.24 -22.17 -6.76
C PRO A 127 1.12 -22.59 -8.23
N GLU A 128 0.30 -21.94 -9.03
CA GLU A 128 0.12 -22.20 -10.47
C GLU A 128 1.16 -21.48 -11.37
N CYS A 129 2.30 -21.07 -10.81
CA CYS A 129 3.37 -20.30 -11.47
C CYS A 129 2.93 -18.93 -12.00
N GLN A 130 1.75 -18.44 -11.64
CA GLN A 130 1.30 -17.11 -12.00
C GLN A 130 2.03 -16.06 -11.18
N LYS A 131 2.68 -15.09 -11.85
CA LYS A 131 3.30 -13.95 -11.20
C LYS A 131 2.25 -12.88 -10.90
N VAL A 132 2.27 -12.35 -9.67
CA VAL A 132 1.41 -11.27 -9.20
C VAL A 132 2.24 -10.25 -8.45
N ILE A 133 1.75 -9.02 -8.37
CA ILE A 133 2.36 -7.98 -7.54
C ILE A 133 1.52 -7.85 -6.28
N ILE A 134 2.18 -7.87 -5.12
CA ILE A 134 1.55 -7.58 -3.84
C ILE A 134 2.08 -6.27 -3.29
N SER A 135 1.17 -5.37 -2.89
CA SER A 135 1.49 -4.05 -2.35
C SER A 135 1.02 -3.94 -0.90
N ASP A 136 1.91 -3.50 0.00
CA ASP A 136 1.54 -3.14 1.36
C ASP A 136 1.01 -1.71 1.36
N THR A 137 -0.14 -1.50 1.98
CA THR A 137 -0.73 -0.17 2.13
C THR A 137 -0.58 0.34 3.55
N VAL A 138 -0.73 1.65 3.72
CA VAL A 138 -0.75 2.24 5.06
C VAL A 138 -1.95 1.69 5.82
N GLY A 139 -1.71 1.27 7.07
CA GLY A 139 -2.79 0.80 7.95
C GLY A 139 -3.81 1.90 8.23
N PHE A 140 -5.08 1.55 8.09
CA PHE A 140 -6.17 2.47 8.44
C PHE A 140 -6.18 2.77 9.92
N LEU A 141 -6.45 4.03 10.25
CA LEU A 141 -6.62 4.54 11.62
C LEU A 141 -8.07 4.95 11.80
N HIS A 142 -8.59 4.81 13.01
CA HIS A 142 -9.89 5.38 13.37
C HIS A 142 -9.82 6.93 13.21
N ASN A 143 -10.78 7.53 12.55
CA ASN A 143 -10.87 8.97 12.32
C ASN A 143 -9.59 9.55 11.67
N LEU A 144 -9.26 9.12 10.45
CA LEU A 144 -8.21 9.77 9.66
C LEU A 144 -8.57 11.25 9.48
N PRO A 145 -7.80 12.20 10.06
CA PRO A 145 -8.03 13.61 9.81
C PRO A 145 -7.98 13.92 8.32
N HIS A 146 -8.91 14.72 7.81
CA HIS A 146 -9.03 15.01 6.37
C HIS A 146 -7.71 15.50 5.72
N HIS A 147 -6.87 16.23 6.47
CA HIS A 147 -5.56 16.66 5.98
C HIS A 147 -4.52 15.52 5.81
N LEU A 148 -4.73 14.37 6.45
CA LEU A 148 -3.90 13.19 6.25
C LEU A 148 -4.41 12.31 5.09
N ILE A 149 -5.67 12.46 4.67
CA ILE A 149 -6.22 11.73 3.50
C ILE A 149 -5.42 12.09 2.24
N GLU A 150 -5.05 13.36 2.05
CA GLU A 150 -4.18 13.76 0.94
C GLU A 150 -2.79 13.13 1.03
N ALA A 151 -2.22 13.02 2.22
CA ALA A 151 -0.93 12.37 2.45
C ALA A 151 -0.96 10.86 2.19
N PHE A 152 -2.14 10.23 2.28
CA PHE A 152 -2.33 8.80 2.01
C PHE A 152 -2.91 8.50 0.62
N LYS A 153 -3.26 9.55 -0.14
CA LYS A 153 -3.88 9.42 -1.46
C LYS A 153 -3.10 8.50 -2.40
N SER A 154 -1.78 8.53 -2.30
CA SER A 154 -0.89 7.71 -3.11
C SER A 154 -0.95 6.20 -2.79
N THR A 155 -1.09 5.86 -1.51
CA THR A 155 -1.24 4.46 -1.08
C THR A 155 -2.67 3.95 -1.29
N LEU A 156 -3.65 4.86 -1.33
CA LEU A 156 -5.03 4.56 -1.66
C LEU A 156 -5.24 4.38 -3.18
N GLU A 157 -4.36 4.91 -4.03
CA GLU A 157 -4.34 4.63 -5.47
C GLU A 157 -4.08 3.15 -5.74
N ASP A 158 -3.16 2.50 -5.00
CA ASP A 158 -2.89 1.07 -5.14
C ASP A 158 -4.12 0.22 -4.81
N VAL A 159 -4.95 0.62 -3.84
CA VAL A 159 -6.21 -0.05 -3.51
C VAL A 159 -7.22 0.07 -4.66
N LYS A 160 -7.30 1.26 -5.28
CA LYS A 160 -8.16 1.48 -6.45
C LYS A 160 -7.72 0.69 -7.67
N ASP A 161 -6.42 0.47 -7.81
CA ASP A 161 -5.84 -0.24 -8.95
C ASP A 161 -5.73 -1.74 -8.74
N ALA A 162 -5.99 -2.22 -7.53
CA ALA A 162 -5.88 -3.64 -7.20
C ALA A 162 -6.95 -4.48 -7.91
N ASP A 163 -6.54 -5.66 -8.36
CA ASP A 163 -7.43 -6.69 -8.91
C ASP A 163 -8.02 -7.55 -7.80
N LEU A 164 -7.33 -7.63 -6.64
CA LEU A 164 -7.77 -8.33 -5.45
C LEU A 164 -7.35 -7.57 -4.19
N LEU A 165 -8.23 -7.48 -3.21
CA LEU A 165 -7.95 -6.93 -1.90
C LEU A 165 -7.77 -8.05 -0.87
N LEU A 166 -6.71 -7.98 -0.07
CA LEU A 166 -6.52 -8.83 1.11
C LEU A 166 -6.75 -7.98 2.36
N HIS A 167 -7.90 -8.14 2.98
CA HIS A 167 -8.24 -7.48 4.23
C HIS A 167 -7.63 -8.24 5.40
N VAL A 168 -6.53 -7.76 5.93
CA VAL A 168 -5.83 -8.35 7.08
C VAL A 168 -6.46 -7.87 8.37
N LEU A 169 -7.05 -8.80 9.12
CA LEU A 169 -7.75 -8.57 10.38
C LEU A 169 -7.05 -9.31 11.52
N ASP A 170 -6.72 -8.60 12.59
CA ASP A 170 -6.20 -9.19 13.83
C ASP A 170 -7.34 -9.80 14.64
N ILE A 171 -7.47 -11.14 14.59
CA ILE A 171 -8.55 -11.84 15.29
C ILE A 171 -8.34 -11.96 16.79
N SER A 172 -7.12 -11.70 17.28
CA SER A 172 -6.84 -11.67 18.72
C SER A 172 -7.33 -10.37 19.38
N SER A 173 -7.66 -9.33 18.60
CA SER A 173 -8.16 -8.06 19.14
C SER A 173 -9.62 -8.17 19.57
N THR A 174 -9.98 -7.57 20.71
CA THR A 174 -11.37 -7.42 21.15
C THR A 174 -12.19 -6.52 20.23
N LEU A 175 -11.53 -5.56 19.56
CA LEU A 175 -12.15 -4.57 18.65
C LEU A 175 -12.18 -5.03 17.18
N ARG A 176 -12.05 -6.33 16.88
CA ARG A 176 -11.96 -6.87 15.51
C ARG A 176 -13.13 -6.50 14.62
N TYR A 177 -14.35 -6.49 15.16
CA TYR A 177 -15.55 -6.11 14.41
C TYR A 177 -15.55 -4.63 14.05
N GLU A 178 -15.17 -3.77 14.98
CA GLU A 178 -15.03 -2.32 14.76
C GLU A 178 -13.96 -2.03 13.70
N TYR A 179 -12.82 -2.73 13.76
CA TYR A 179 -11.76 -2.60 12.76
C TYR A 179 -12.19 -3.07 11.38
N HIS A 180 -12.96 -4.15 11.31
CA HIS A 180 -13.53 -4.63 10.06
C HIS A 180 -14.48 -3.59 9.46
N GLN A 181 -15.44 -3.08 10.24
CA GLN A 181 -16.38 -2.06 9.80
C GLN A 181 -15.68 -0.76 9.37
N ALA A 182 -14.65 -0.33 10.10
CA ALA A 182 -13.86 0.84 9.72
C ALA A 182 -13.18 0.67 8.36
N VAL A 183 -12.63 -0.51 8.08
CA VAL A 183 -12.01 -0.82 6.78
C VAL A 183 -13.06 -0.83 5.67
N GLU A 184 -14.22 -1.46 5.90
CA GLU A 184 -15.32 -1.47 4.93
C GLU A 184 -15.84 -0.07 4.61
N ALA A 185 -15.98 0.79 5.63
CA ALA A 185 -16.39 2.18 5.44
C ALA A 185 -15.41 2.93 4.52
N VAL A 186 -14.09 2.77 4.75
CA VAL A 186 -13.06 3.38 3.89
C VAL A 186 -13.09 2.81 2.47
N LEU A 187 -13.29 1.50 2.30
CA LEU A 187 -13.39 0.89 0.96
C LEU A 187 -14.62 1.40 0.21
N LYS A 188 -15.75 1.63 0.89
CA LYS A 188 -16.95 2.27 0.31
C LYS A 188 -16.67 3.72 -0.10
N GLU A 189 -16.01 4.49 0.74
CA GLU A 189 -15.61 5.90 0.43
C GLU A 189 -14.69 5.98 -0.79
N LEU A 190 -13.82 4.97 -0.96
CA LEU A 190 -12.91 4.86 -2.10
C LEU A 190 -13.58 4.31 -3.37
N ALA A 191 -14.86 3.95 -3.35
CA ALA A 191 -15.57 3.24 -4.41
C ALA A 191 -14.89 1.92 -4.81
N CYS A 192 -14.40 1.18 -3.81
CA CYS A 192 -13.72 -0.12 -3.96
C CYS A 192 -14.48 -1.28 -3.30
N ALA A 193 -15.72 -1.07 -2.86
CA ALA A 193 -16.51 -2.09 -2.17
C ALA A 193 -16.85 -3.30 -3.07
N ASP A 194 -16.95 -3.09 -4.38
CA ASP A 194 -17.30 -4.14 -5.35
C ASP A 194 -16.09 -4.98 -5.80
N LYS A 195 -14.88 -4.67 -5.31
CA LYS A 195 -13.69 -5.42 -5.68
C LYS A 195 -13.66 -6.79 -5.01
N PRO A 196 -13.09 -7.81 -5.69
CA PRO A 196 -12.82 -9.10 -5.06
C PRO A 196 -12.01 -8.90 -3.78
N LEU A 197 -12.49 -9.46 -2.67
CA LEU A 197 -11.88 -9.32 -1.36
C LEU A 197 -11.76 -10.69 -0.70
N ILE A 198 -10.63 -10.94 -0.02
CA ILE A 198 -10.43 -12.07 0.89
C ILE A 198 -10.10 -11.50 2.26
N THR A 199 -10.84 -11.92 3.29
CA THR A 199 -10.53 -11.57 4.68
C THR A 199 -9.49 -12.52 5.23
N VAL A 200 -8.32 -11.99 5.59
CA VAL A 200 -7.21 -12.73 6.19
C VAL A 200 -7.29 -12.59 7.70
N LEU A 201 -7.77 -13.63 8.37
CA LEU A 201 -7.88 -13.70 9.82
C LEU A 201 -6.49 -14.01 10.41
N ASN A 202 -5.72 -12.95 10.68
CA ASN A 202 -4.34 -13.07 11.12
C ASN A 202 -4.22 -13.17 12.64
N LYS A 203 -3.05 -13.64 13.08
CA LYS A 203 -2.68 -13.89 14.50
C LYS A 203 -3.51 -15.01 15.14
N ALA A 204 -3.89 -16.02 14.35
CA ALA A 204 -4.60 -17.21 14.84
C ALA A 204 -3.81 -17.95 15.93
N ASP A 205 -2.49 -17.80 15.95
CA ASP A 205 -1.58 -18.35 16.98
C ASP A 205 -1.80 -17.77 18.39
N LYS A 206 -2.53 -16.68 18.51
CA LYS A 206 -2.86 -16.05 19.80
C LYS A 206 -4.20 -16.50 20.39
N LEU A 207 -4.98 -17.29 19.63
CA LEU A 207 -6.23 -17.84 20.12
C LEU A 207 -5.95 -19.12 20.92
N GLU A 208 -6.45 -19.19 22.14
CA GLU A 208 -6.29 -20.35 23.02
C GLU A 208 -7.11 -21.57 22.55
N GLU A 209 -8.26 -21.33 21.91
CA GLU A 209 -9.15 -22.38 21.47
C GLU A 209 -9.39 -22.32 19.94
N GLN A 210 -9.19 -23.44 19.25
CA GLN A 210 -9.44 -23.56 17.80
C GLN A 210 -10.90 -23.36 17.40
N ASN A 211 -11.86 -23.62 18.31
CA ASN A 211 -13.28 -23.44 18.07
C ASN A 211 -13.66 -21.99 17.69
N TRP A 212 -12.90 -21.00 18.14
CA TRP A 212 -13.10 -19.61 17.76
C TRP A 212 -12.80 -19.33 16.29
N ILE A 213 -11.89 -20.07 15.69
CA ILE A 213 -11.53 -19.92 14.27
C ILE A 213 -12.73 -20.27 13.39
N GLU A 214 -13.44 -21.36 13.70
CA GLU A 214 -14.63 -21.76 12.93
C GLU A 214 -15.76 -20.74 13.08
N LYS A 215 -15.98 -20.20 14.28
CA LYS A 215 -16.93 -19.13 14.52
C LYS A 215 -16.59 -17.89 13.70
N TYR A 216 -15.34 -17.45 13.71
CA TYR A 216 -14.93 -16.26 12.95
C TYR A 216 -15.01 -16.47 11.44
N LYS A 217 -14.84 -17.67 10.92
CA LYS A 217 -15.09 -17.97 9.51
C LYS A 217 -16.56 -17.81 9.13
N LEU A 218 -17.49 -18.09 10.05
CA LEU A 218 -18.92 -17.83 9.85
C LEU A 218 -19.23 -16.33 9.86
N ASP A 219 -18.62 -15.59 10.79
CA ASP A 219 -18.82 -14.14 10.91
C ASP A 219 -18.18 -13.36 9.74
N PHE A 220 -17.08 -13.87 9.18
CA PHE A 220 -16.36 -13.26 8.06
C PHE A 220 -16.35 -14.21 6.85
N PRO A 221 -17.39 -14.16 6.00
CA PRO A 221 -17.45 -14.99 4.81
C PRO A 221 -16.24 -14.74 3.90
N ASP A 222 -15.79 -15.80 3.22
CA ASP A 222 -14.63 -15.74 2.33
C ASP A 222 -13.31 -15.39 3.05
N SER A 223 -13.13 -15.98 4.23
CA SER A 223 -11.96 -15.75 5.08
C SER A 223 -11.01 -16.95 5.15
N VAL A 224 -9.74 -16.65 5.42
CA VAL A 224 -8.68 -17.63 5.68
C VAL A 224 -7.98 -17.27 6.98
N ALA A 225 -7.99 -18.20 7.95
CA ALA A 225 -7.27 -18.03 9.21
C ALA A 225 -5.80 -18.44 9.07
N ILE A 226 -4.90 -17.53 9.46
CA ILE A 226 -3.45 -17.70 9.34
C ILE A 226 -2.72 -17.20 10.59
N SER A 227 -1.48 -17.62 10.75
CA SER A 227 -0.48 -16.89 11.53
C SER A 227 0.65 -16.44 10.59
N ALA A 228 0.70 -15.16 10.28
CA ALA A 228 1.79 -14.61 9.48
C ALA A 228 3.14 -14.74 10.21
N LEU A 229 3.16 -14.67 11.55
CA LEU A 229 4.37 -14.78 12.36
C LEU A 229 4.91 -16.22 12.39
N LYS A 230 4.02 -17.20 12.61
CA LYS A 230 4.38 -18.63 12.67
C LYS A 230 4.32 -19.32 11.31
N LYS A 231 3.93 -18.59 10.25
CA LYS A 231 3.82 -19.11 8.87
C LYS A 231 2.78 -20.22 8.72
N GLU A 232 1.75 -20.23 9.56
CA GLU A 232 0.70 -21.23 9.53
C GLU A 232 -0.37 -20.88 8.49
N ASN A 233 -0.84 -21.90 7.74
CA ASN A 233 -1.88 -21.82 6.71
C ASN A 233 -1.58 -20.85 5.54
N ILE A 234 -0.32 -20.51 5.29
CA ILE A 234 0.08 -19.61 4.18
C ILE A 234 -0.27 -20.24 2.83
N GLU A 235 -0.04 -21.54 2.64
CA GLU A 235 -0.39 -22.26 1.42
C GLU A 235 -1.89 -22.24 1.12
N LYS A 236 -2.75 -22.30 2.16
CA LYS A 236 -4.20 -22.17 2.00
C LYS A 236 -4.59 -20.78 1.51
N LEU A 237 -3.92 -19.74 2.03
CA LEU A 237 -4.12 -18.37 1.57
C LEU A 237 -3.70 -18.21 0.11
N LEU A 238 -2.53 -18.71 -0.28
CA LEU A 238 -2.04 -18.64 -1.66
C LEU A 238 -2.97 -19.37 -2.64
N SER A 239 -3.46 -20.54 -2.27
CA SER A 239 -4.45 -21.29 -3.07
C SER A 239 -5.75 -20.49 -3.23
N ARG A 240 -6.20 -19.82 -2.18
CA ARG A 240 -7.42 -18.98 -2.24
C ARG A 240 -7.21 -17.75 -3.12
N ILE A 241 -6.05 -17.12 -3.03
CA ILE A 241 -5.65 -16.00 -3.90
C ILE A 241 -5.67 -16.45 -5.37
N SER A 242 -5.04 -17.59 -5.68
CA SER A 242 -4.98 -18.14 -7.04
C SER A 242 -6.35 -18.42 -7.64
N GLN A 243 -7.36 -18.78 -6.81
CA GLN A 243 -8.74 -19.01 -7.26
C GLN A 243 -9.48 -17.70 -7.60
N LYS A 244 -9.16 -16.58 -6.91
CA LYS A 244 -9.87 -15.31 -7.06
C LYS A 244 -9.26 -14.35 -8.05
N ILE A 245 -7.98 -14.49 -8.34
CA ILE A 245 -7.28 -13.65 -9.31
C ILE A 245 -7.63 -14.06 -10.75
N PRO A 246 -7.78 -13.10 -11.68
CA PRO A 246 -7.91 -13.41 -13.09
C PRO A 246 -6.74 -14.27 -13.57
N LYS A 247 -7.03 -15.42 -14.16
CA LYS A 247 -5.99 -16.30 -14.69
C LYS A 247 -5.36 -15.66 -15.92
N THR A 248 -4.10 -15.29 -15.81
CA THR A 248 -3.30 -14.80 -16.94
C THR A 248 -2.50 -15.91 -17.61
N ILE A 249 -2.45 -17.08 -16.98
CA ILE A 249 -1.77 -18.26 -17.48
C ILE A 249 -2.84 -19.32 -17.79
N HIS A 250 -2.82 -19.81 -19.04
CA HIS A 250 -3.66 -20.92 -19.46
C HIS A 250 -2.79 -22.16 -19.64
N LYS A 251 -3.15 -23.23 -18.96
CA LYS A 251 -2.51 -24.54 -19.19
C LYS A 251 -3.08 -25.14 -20.45
N ILE A 252 -2.25 -25.26 -21.47
CA ILE A 252 -2.61 -25.88 -22.76
C ILE A 252 -1.84 -27.19 -22.85
N SER A 253 -2.54 -28.28 -23.12
CA SER A 253 -1.91 -29.56 -23.46
C SER A 253 -1.88 -29.68 -24.97
N ILE A 254 -0.68 -29.79 -25.57
CA ILE A 254 -0.49 -29.90 -27.00
C ILE A 254 0.12 -31.30 -27.25
N SER A 255 -0.50 -32.05 -28.13
CA SER A 255 0.03 -33.32 -28.61
C SER A 255 0.79 -33.08 -29.90
N VAL A 256 2.10 -33.28 -29.90
CA VAL A 256 2.96 -33.10 -31.07
C VAL A 256 3.36 -34.47 -31.60
N PRO A 257 3.05 -34.79 -32.87
CA PRO A 257 3.53 -36.04 -33.51
C PRO A 257 5.05 -36.06 -33.56
N LEU A 258 5.64 -37.26 -33.45
CA LEU A 258 7.09 -37.47 -33.41
C LEU A 258 7.84 -36.97 -34.66
N ASP A 259 7.17 -36.93 -35.81
CA ASP A 259 7.71 -36.39 -37.06
C ASP A 259 7.81 -34.87 -37.11
N LYS A 260 7.20 -34.17 -36.13
CA LYS A 260 7.15 -32.69 -36.03
C LYS A 260 7.81 -32.14 -34.77
N MET A 261 8.82 -32.78 -34.24
CA MET A 261 9.51 -32.37 -33.02
C MET A 261 10.13 -30.98 -33.10
N SER A 262 10.40 -30.44 -34.30
CA SER A 262 10.83 -29.03 -34.48
C SER A 262 9.82 -27.99 -33.96
N LEU A 263 8.54 -28.37 -33.83
CA LEU A 263 7.53 -27.49 -33.21
C LEU A 263 7.70 -27.37 -31.71
N VAL A 264 8.29 -28.39 -31.05
CA VAL A 264 8.57 -28.35 -29.60
C VAL A 264 9.62 -27.27 -29.31
N ASP A 265 10.68 -27.18 -30.13
CA ASP A 265 11.71 -26.14 -29.99
C ASP A 265 11.16 -24.74 -30.18
N LEU A 266 10.13 -24.59 -31.02
CA LEU A 266 9.47 -23.30 -31.25
C LEU A 266 8.61 -22.86 -30.06
N ILE A 267 8.06 -23.80 -29.31
CA ILE A 267 7.23 -23.53 -28.12
C ILE A 267 8.08 -23.11 -26.92
N TYR A 268 9.33 -23.61 -26.82
CA TYR A 268 10.25 -23.32 -25.71
C TYR A 268 11.16 -22.10 -25.95
N ARG A 269 11.13 -21.49 -27.10
CA ARG A 269 11.77 -20.20 -27.41
C ARG A 269 10.83 -19.03 -27.06
#